data_c6ede848edbddbf228e2a0cf7ed2f6a3
#
_entry.id   c6ede848edbddbf228e2a0cf7ed2f6a3
#
_cell.length_a   1.000
_cell.length_b   1.000
_cell.length_c   1.000
_cell.angle_alpha   90.00
_cell.angle_beta   90.00
_cell.angle_gamma   90.00
#
_symmetry.space_group_name_H-M   'P 1'
#
loop_
_entity.id
_entity.type
_entity.pdbx_description
1 polymer ?
#
loop_
_entity_poly.entity_id
_entity_poly.type
_entity_poly.pdbx_seq_one_letter_code
_entity_poly.pdbx_strand_id
1 'polypeptide(L)'
;MKQRGLMVLGLLLVSAFSGLTSSYADTHQSTAVFSGDPTQVFRSTNHPNRVAASATAKQQCEQARGTREGYCEIVSIDGTAIGRAIDLKPIDENHPLFLWRYQSGQATVYLGGTVHVLKEGFYPLPRQYEQAFQASEKLVVEAAIDKIQPEQMQQKMLSYALLEQGTLRDVLSPATYKQLNRHALAYGLPLEQMQGFNPALISQQLSVFAIMAMGYDPTLGMEAHYSARIEPENLLELESVDAQLALLLGQPLNVQRAMLRDALAQFDELAEQTDDLLGAWARGDDRRLGELIREQTGTSP
;
A
#
# COMPACT_ATOMS: atom_id res chain seq x y z
N MET A 1 22.68 -10.81 14.91
CA MET A 1 21.84 -10.31 13.83
C MET A 1 20.46 -10.03 14.43
N LYS A 2 20.16 -8.76 14.73
CA LYS A 2 18.85 -8.35 15.26
C LYS A 2 17.92 -8.11 14.07
N GLN A 3 16.90 -8.93 13.91
CA GLN A 3 15.78 -8.63 13.03
C GLN A 3 15.11 -7.35 13.55
N ARG A 4 15.31 -6.25 12.86
CA ARG A 4 14.53 -5.03 13.04
C ARG A 4 13.20 -5.27 12.30
N GLY A 5 12.14 -5.51 13.09
CA GLY A 5 10.78 -5.58 12.54
C GLY A 5 10.37 -4.21 12.05
N LEU A 6 10.27 -4.06 10.75
CA LEU A 6 9.68 -2.89 10.10
C LEU A 6 8.17 -2.99 10.26
N MET A 7 7.57 -2.05 10.96
CA MET A 7 6.13 -2.00 11.18
C MET A 7 5.50 -0.96 10.26
N VAL A 8 4.83 -1.43 9.24
CA VAL A 8 3.94 -0.61 8.42
C VAL A 8 2.63 -0.44 9.15
N LEU A 9 2.06 0.75 9.18
CA LEU A 9 0.84 1.14 9.91
C LEU A 9 -0.38 0.21 9.70
N GLY A 10 -0.33 -0.72 8.77
CA GLY A 10 -1.40 -1.67 8.45
C GLY A 10 -1.18 -3.11 8.93
N LEU A 11 -0.01 -3.49 9.42
CA LEU A 11 0.33 -4.92 9.62
C LEU A 11 0.11 -5.46 11.03
N LEU A 12 -0.24 -4.64 12.01
CA LEU A 12 -0.25 -5.00 13.43
C LEU A 12 -1.38 -5.90 13.90
N LEU A 13 -2.33 -6.28 13.04
CA LEU A 13 -3.47 -7.12 13.45
C LEU A 13 -3.52 -8.52 12.81
N VAL A 14 -2.50 -8.95 12.07
CA VAL A 14 -2.57 -10.22 11.31
C VAL A 14 -1.99 -11.44 12.03
N SER A 15 -1.33 -11.31 13.16
CA SER A 15 -0.68 -12.45 13.82
C SER A 15 -1.53 -13.09 14.90
N ALA A 16 -2.64 -13.74 14.60
CA ALA A 16 -3.21 -14.85 15.38
C ALA A 16 -4.65 -15.25 15.01
N PHE A 17 -4.95 -15.66 13.79
CA PHE A 17 -6.25 -16.30 13.57
C PHE A 17 -6.15 -17.44 12.56
N SER A 18 -5.89 -18.63 13.08
CA SER A 18 -6.13 -19.90 12.38
C SER A 18 -7.51 -20.41 12.77
N GLY A 19 -8.38 -20.56 11.80
CA GLY A 19 -9.48 -21.50 11.86
C GLY A 19 -10.87 -20.94 12.12
N LEU A 20 -11.61 -20.74 11.03
CA LEU A 20 -13.04 -21.05 10.95
C LEU A 20 -13.38 -21.25 9.46
N THR A 21 -13.71 -22.48 9.10
CA THR A 21 -14.17 -22.83 7.75
C THR A 21 -15.61 -22.35 7.57
N SER A 22 -15.81 -21.35 6.73
CA SER A 22 -17.11 -20.95 6.24
C SER A 22 -17.44 -21.73 4.97
N SER A 23 -18.52 -22.46 4.97
CA SER A 23 -19.09 -23.12 3.80
C SER A 23 -19.80 -22.11 2.91
N TYR A 24 -19.45 -22.10 1.64
CA TYR A 24 -19.79 -21.16 0.56
C TYR A 24 -18.86 -19.95 0.47
N ALA A 25 -17.61 -20.17 0.27
CA ALA A 25 -16.69 -19.13 -0.16
C ALA A 25 -16.49 -19.24 -1.67
N ASP A 26 -16.64 -18.14 -2.38
CA ASP A 26 -16.08 -17.99 -3.73
C ASP A 26 -14.62 -18.40 -3.63
N THR A 27 -14.16 -19.27 -4.54
CA THR A 27 -12.75 -19.66 -4.55
C THR A 27 -11.97 -18.66 -5.38
N HIS A 28 -10.87 -18.17 -4.82
CA HIS A 28 -10.02 -17.18 -5.45
C HIS A 28 -8.79 -17.81 -6.09
N GLN A 29 -8.30 -17.18 -7.14
CA GLN A 29 -7.12 -17.60 -7.88
C GLN A 29 -6.19 -16.42 -8.17
N SER A 30 -4.91 -16.72 -8.30
CA SER A 30 -3.91 -15.73 -8.68
C SER A 30 -2.84 -16.35 -9.58
N THR A 31 -2.19 -15.50 -10.36
CA THR A 31 -1.11 -15.88 -11.27
C THR A 31 0.09 -15.00 -11.01
N ALA A 32 1.25 -15.62 -10.81
CA ALA A 32 2.55 -14.97 -10.74
C ALA A 32 3.43 -15.37 -11.92
N VAL A 33 4.36 -14.51 -12.27
CA VAL A 33 5.41 -14.80 -13.27
C VAL A 33 6.78 -14.48 -12.71
N PHE A 34 7.80 -15.18 -13.22
CA PHE A 34 9.20 -14.88 -12.94
C PHE A 34 9.73 -13.85 -13.94
N SER A 35 10.33 -12.76 -13.47
CA SER A 35 10.81 -11.67 -14.34
C SER A 35 11.94 -12.09 -15.27
N GLY A 36 12.79 -13.04 -14.86
CA GLY A 36 13.88 -13.60 -15.68
C GLY A 36 13.40 -14.53 -16.80
N ASP A 37 12.18 -15.06 -16.70
CA ASP A 37 11.54 -15.87 -17.74
C ASP A 37 10.01 -15.76 -17.60
N PRO A 38 9.38 -14.75 -18.22
CA PRO A 38 7.95 -14.50 -18.10
C PRO A 38 7.06 -15.61 -18.67
N THR A 39 7.63 -16.61 -19.36
CA THR A 39 6.88 -17.78 -19.83
C THR A 39 6.63 -18.77 -18.68
N GLN A 40 7.38 -18.68 -17.60
CA GLN A 40 7.15 -19.45 -16.37
C GLN A 40 6.02 -18.84 -15.59
N VAL A 41 4.86 -19.47 -15.64
CA VAL A 41 3.61 -19.00 -15.05
C VAL A 41 3.24 -19.91 -13.87
N PHE A 42 3.01 -19.30 -12.72
CA PHE A 42 2.65 -19.98 -11.47
C PHE A 42 1.22 -19.62 -11.09
N ARG A 43 0.34 -20.60 -11.09
CA ARG A 43 -1.09 -20.42 -10.81
C ARG A 43 -1.48 -21.06 -9.50
N SER A 44 -2.16 -20.31 -8.70
CA SER A 44 -2.75 -20.72 -7.42
C SER A 44 -4.27 -20.64 -7.53
N THR A 45 -4.98 -21.67 -7.14
CA THR A 45 -6.45 -21.78 -7.26
C THR A 45 -7.06 -22.32 -5.98
N ASN A 46 -8.37 -22.15 -5.81
CA ASN A 46 -9.15 -22.68 -4.67
C ASN A 46 -8.71 -22.11 -3.31
N HIS A 47 -8.42 -20.83 -3.25
CA HIS A 47 -8.08 -20.14 -2.02
C HIS A 47 -9.30 -19.43 -1.40
N PRO A 48 -9.31 -19.27 -0.06
CA PRO A 48 -10.43 -18.64 0.65
C PRO A 48 -10.53 -17.12 0.40
N ASN A 49 -9.45 -16.50 -0.07
CA ASN A 49 -9.41 -15.08 -0.40
C ASN A 49 -8.25 -14.76 -1.36
N ARG A 50 -8.28 -13.55 -1.91
CA ARG A 50 -7.32 -13.04 -2.91
C ARG A 50 -5.90 -12.92 -2.37
N VAL A 51 -5.75 -12.49 -1.10
CA VAL A 51 -4.42 -12.38 -0.46
C VAL A 51 -3.76 -13.75 -0.36
N ALA A 52 -4.48 -14.77 0.09
CA ALA A 52 -3.96 -16.14 0.18
C ALA A 52 -3.62 -16.71 -1.20
N ALA A 53 -4.46 -16.45 -2.21
CA ALA A 53 -4.19 -16.86 -3.59
C ALA A 53 -2.89 -16.24 -4.12
N SER A 54 -2.70 -14.93 -3.95
CA SER A 54 -1.52 -14.22 -4.43
C SER A 54 -0.25 -14.62 -3.67
N ALA A 55 -0.33 -14.75 -2.36
CA ALA A 55 0.79 -15.21 -1.55
C ALA A 55 1.27 -16.60 -2.00
N THR A 56 0.34 -17.53 -2.26
CA THR A 56 0.68 -18.88 -2.73
C THR A 56 1.27 -18.86 -4.14
N ALA A 57 0.70 -18.10 -5.09
CA ALA A 57 1.26 -17.98 -6.45
C ALA A 57 2.67 -17.39 -6.41
N LYS A 58 2.90 -16.34 -5.63
CA LYS A 58 4.22 -15.73 -5.45
C LYS A 58 5.21 -16.72 -4.82
N GLN A 59 4.82 -17.44 -3.77
CA GLN A 59 5.64 -18.44 -3.11
C GLN A 59 6.07 -19.57 -4.06
N GLN A 60 5.17 -20.08 -4.89
CA GLN A 60 5.49 -21.10 -5.91
C GLN A 60 6.53 -20.57 -6.91
N CYS A 61 6.36 -19.33 -7.36
CA CYS A 61 7.32 -18.67 -8.23
C CYS A 61 8.68 -18.52 -7.54
N GLU A 62 8.76 -18.05 -6.31
CA GLU A 62 10.00 -17.87 -5.54
C GLU A 62 10.71 -19.20 -5.29
N GLN A 63 9.99 -20.26 -4.98
CA GLN A 63 10.56 -21.60 -4.83
C GLN A 63 11.16 -22.11 -6.15
N ALA A 64 10.47 -21.90 -7.27
CA ALA A 64 10.96 -22.29 -8.58
C ALA A 64 12.12 -21.40 -9.06
N ARG A 65 12.12 -20.13 -8.70
CA ARG A 65 13.23 -19.19 -8.96
C ARG A 65 14.51 -19.64 -8.27
N GLY A 66 14.42 -20.05 -7.00
CA GLY A 66 15.59 -20.40 -6.19
C GLY A 66 16.57 -19.23 -6.08
N THR A 67 17.83 -19.46 -6.49
CA THR A 67 18.91 -18.44 -6.45
C THR A 67 19.08 -17.67 -7.76
N ARG A 68 18.21 -17.88 -8.77
CA ARG A 68 18.28 -17.12 -10.03
C ARG A 68 17.99 -15.64 -9.80
N GLU A 69 18.72 -14.79 -10.52
CA GLU A 69 18.47 -13.35 -10.49
C GLU A 69 17.07 -13.03 -11.05
N GLY A 70 16.46 -11.96 -10.51
CA GLY A 70 15.12 -11.53 -10.88
C GLY A 70 14.15 -11.64 -9.70
N TYR A 71 12.89 -11.39 -9.95
CA TYR A 71 11.82 -11.33 -8.96
C TYR A 71 10.54 -11.98 -9.46
N CYS A 72 9.60 -12.24 -8.55
CA CYS A 72 8.30 -12.81 -8.84
C CYS A 72 7.20 -11.75 -8.68
N GLU A 73 6.38 -11.57 -9.72
CA GLU A 73 5.29 -10.60 -9.72
C GLU A 73 3.92 -11.26 -9.90
N ILE A 74 2.91 -10.73 -9.20
CA ILE A 74 1.50 -11.05 -9.47
C ILE A 74 1.09 -10.31 -10.75
N VAL A 75 0.49 -11.04 -11.68
CA VAL A 75 0.03 -10.51 -12.98
C VAL A 75 -1.46 -10.69 -13.21
N SER A 76 -2.14 -11.46 -12.37
CA SER A 76 -3.60 -11.61 -12.44
C SER A 76 -4.18 -12.09 -11.11
N ILE A 77 -5.37 -11.58 -10.77
CA ILE A 77 -6.19 -12.02 -9.63
C ILE A 77 -7.61 -12.18 -10.12
N ASP A 78 -8.18 -13.38 -9.99
CA ASP A 78 -9.55 -13.73 -10.44
C ASP A 78 -9.83 -13.31 -11.90
N GLY A 79 -8.80 -13.35 -12.76
CA GLY A 79 -8.89 -12.93 -14.15
C GLY A 79 -8.66 -11.44 -14.41
N THR A 80 -8.64 -10.60 -13.38
CA THR A 80 -8.27 -9.19 -13.53
C THR A 80 -6.75 -9.09 -13.70
N ALA A 81 -6.30 -8.41 -14.74
CA ALA A 81 -4.88 -8.15 -14.98
C ALA A 81 -4.32 -7.17 -13.94
N ILE A 82 -3.07 -7.41 -13.55
CA ILE A 82 -2.30 -6.54 -12.65
C ILE A 82 -1.03 -6.14 -13.40
N GLY A 83 -0.74 -4.83 -13.46
CA GLY A 83 0.42 -4.29 -14.17
C GLY A 83 1.75 -4.81 -13.60
N ARG A 84 2.65 -5.23 -14.48
CA ARG A 84 4.01 -5.59 -14.08
C ARG A 84 4.85 -4.33 -13.92
N ALA A 85 5.80 -4.34 -12.99
CA ALA A 85 6.69 -3.20 -12.78
C ALA A 85 7.42 -2.79 -14.08
N ILE A 86 7.81 -3.76 -14.91
CA ILE A 86 8.49 -3.48 -16.18
C ILE A 86 7.60 -2.76 -17.20
N ASP A 87 6.30 -2.98 -17.18
CA ASP A 87 5.35 -2.33 -18.09
C ASP A 87 4.97 -0.92 -17.60
N LEU A 88 5.09 -0.67 -16.30
CA LEU A 88 4.81 0.62 -15.67
C LEU A 88 6.00 1.58 -15.74
N LYS A 89 7.23 1.05 -15.74
CA LYS A 89 8.47 1.82 -15.82
C LYS A 89 8.69 2.37 -17.23
N PRO A 90 9.36 3.53 -17.36
CA PRO A 90 9.77 4.04 -18.66
C PRO A 90 10.88 3.18 -19.28
N ILE A 91 10.92 3.14 -20.60
CA ILE A 91 11.99 2.49 -21.37
C ILE A 91 13.26 3.37 -21.40
N ASP A 92 13.07 4.70 -21.40
CA ASP A 92 14.19 5.68 -21.44
C ASP A 92 14.64 6.02 -20.02
N GLU A 93 15.92 5.82 -19.71
CA GLU A 93 16.51 6.17 -18.41
C GLU A 93 16.60 7.70 -18.18
N ASN A 94 16.45 8.53 -19.22
CA ASN A 94 16.47 9.99 -19.14
C ASN A 94 15.08 10.62 -19.06
N HIS A 95 14.06 9.85 -18.69
CA HIS A 95 12.70 10.36 -18.49
C HIS A 95 12.63 11.37 -17.33
N PRO A 96 11.63 12.26 -17.29
CA PRO A 96 11.37 13.12 -16.14
C PRO A 96 11.16 12.30 -14.85
N LEU A 97 11.48 12.90 -13.73
CA LEU A 97 11.26 12.35 -12.40
C LEU A 97 10.53 13.36 -11.53
N PHE A 98 9.79 12.90 -10.53
CA PHE A 98 9.29 13.75 -9.46
C PHE A 98 10.41 14.04 -8.45
N LEU A 99 11.48 14.68 -8.94
CA LEU A 99 12.65 15.06 -8.15
C LEU A 99 13.15 16.43 -8.58
N TRP A 100 13.08 17.37 -7.66
CA TRP A 100 13.53 18.75 -7.89
C TRP A 100 14.70 19.08 -6.99
N ARG A 101 15.62 19.88 -7.49
CA ARG A 101 16.74 20.45 -6.73
C ARG A 101 16.58 21.95 -6.62
N TYR A 102 16.55 22.45 -5.41
CA TYR A 102 16.59 23.86 -5.10
C TYR A 102 17.91 24.22 -4.39
N GLN A 103 18.54 25.32 -4.78
CA GLN A 103 19.80 25.78 -4.18
C GLN A 103 19.66 27.23 -3.74
N SER A 104 20.05 27.53 -2.49
CA SER A 104 20.09 28.88 -1.93
C SER A 104 21.38 29.06 -1.14
N GLY A 105 22.27 29.86 -1.64
CA GLY A 105 23.61 30.02 -1.08
C GLY A 105 24.38 28.69 -1.11
N GLN A 106 24.76 28.19 0.06
CA GLN A 106 25.44 26.91 0.21
C GLN A 106 24.47 25.74 0.50
N ALA A 107 23.20 26.05 0.79
CA ALA A 107 22.21 25.04 1.08
C ALA A 107 21.61 24.45 -0.21
N THR A 108 21.53 23.14 -0.27
CA THR A 108 20.83 22.39 -1.33
C THR A 108 19.69 21.60 -0.72
N VAL A 109 18.50 21.71 -1.31
CA VAL A 109 17.32 20.92 -0.95
C VAL A 109 16.89 20.11 -2.15
N TYR A 110 16.67 18.83 -1.94
CA TYR A 110 16.00 17.94 -2.90
C TYR A 110 14.57 17.71 -2.45
N LEU A 111 13.62 17.91 -3.34
CA LEU A 111 12.21 17.61 -3.10
C LEU A 111 11.84 16.41 -3.97
N GLY A 112 11.51 15.29 -3.35
CA GLY A 112 11.11 14.05 -4.03
C GLY A 112 9.62 13.80 -3.87
N GLY A 113 8.91 13.53 -4.96
CA GLY A 113 7.57 12.94 -4.93
C GLY A 113 7.69 11.45 -4.67
N THR A 114 7.17 10.98 -3.55
CA THR A 114 7.33 9.60 -3.08
C THR A 114 6.07 8.76 -3.27
N VAL A 115 6.22 7.46 -3.22
CA VAL A 115 5.14 6.48 -3.17
C VAL A 115 5.37 5.52 -2.00
N HIS A 116 4.29 5.24 -1.26
CA HIS A 116 4.35 4.46 -0.02
C HIS A 116 4.34 2.94 -0.23
N VAL A 117 4.05 2.48 -1.45
CA VAL A 117 4.00 1.04 -1.80
C VAL A 117 4.63 0.81 -3.17
N LEU A 118 5.50 -0.19 -3.29
CA LEU A 118 6.10 -0.57 -4.56
C LEU A 118 6.16 -2.09 -4.69
N LYS A 119 6.48 -2.57 -5.90
CA LYS A 119 6.88 -3.95 -6.17
C LYS A 119 8.40 -4.04 -6.25
N GLU A 120 8.95 -5.23 -6.01
CA GLU A 120 10.39 -5.50 -6.13
C GLU A 120 10.96 -5.06 -7.50
N GLY A 121 10.18 -5.23 -8.57
CA GLY A 121 10.56 -4.87 -9.93
C GLY A 121 10.76 -3.38 -10.19
N PHE A 122 10.36 -2.49 -9.29
CA PHE A 122 10.70 -1.07 -9.39
C PHE A 122 12.16 -0.78 -8.99
N TYR A 123 12.80 -1.71 -8.29
CA TYR A 123 14.19 -1.55 -7.86
C TYR A 123 15.18 -2.12 -8.89
N PRO A 124 16.39 -1.52 -9.01
CA PRO A 124 16.79 -0.29 -8.34
C PRO A 124 15.95 0.91 -8.81
N LEU A 125 15.71 1.87 -7.91
CA LEU A 125 15.12 3.16 -8.27
C LEU A 125 16.05 3.94 -9.22
N PRO A 126 15.52 4.93 -9.99
CA PRO A 126 16.35 5.79 -10.82
C PRO A 126 17.52 6.40 -10.03
N ARG A 127 18.72 6.33 -10.60
CA ARG A 127 19.97 6.72 -9.93
C ARG A 127 19.96 8.14 -9.37
N GLN A 128 19.15 9.03 -9.92
CA GLN A 128 19.04 10.42 -9.49
C GLN A 128 18.46 10.54 -8.07
N TYR A 129 17.50 9.68 -7.69
CA TYR A 129 17.00 9.61 -6.31
C TYR A 129 18.10 9.17 -5.34
N GLU A 130 18.87 8.14 -5.71
CA GLU A 130 19.97 7.66 -4.90
C GLU A 130 21.08 8.72 -4.74
N GLN A 131 21.42 9.44 -5.83
CA GLN A 131 22.40 10.54 -5.81
C GLN A 131 21.91 11.70 -4.92
N ALA A 132 20.63 12.05 -4.97
CA ALA A 132 20.05 13.09 -4.12
C ALA A 132 20.12 12.67 -2.65
N PHE A 133 19.77 11.43 -2.33
CA PHE A 133 19.85 10.90 -0.97
C PHE A 133 21.28 10.90 -0.44
N GLN A 134 22.25 10.41 -1.20
CA GLN A 134 23.66 10.37 -0.80
C GLN A 134 24.29 11.77 -0.65
N ALA A 135 23.80 12.76 -1.40
CA ALA A 135 24.25 14.15 -1.29
C ALA A 135 23.60 14.92 -0.15
N SER A 136 22.64 14.31 0.56
CA SER A 136 21.87 14.96 1.64
C SER A 136 22.37 14.52 3.01
N GLU A 137 22.52 15.48 3.93
CA GLU A 137 22.88 15.20 5.32
C GLU A 137 21.66 14.75 6.16
N LYS A 138 20.45 15.15 5.72
CA LYS A 138 19.20 14.92 6.43
C LYS A 138 18.12 14.42 5.48
N LEU A 139 17.29 13.53 5.98
CA LEU A 139 16.06 13.10 5.32
C LEU A 139 14.86 13.72 6.07
N VAL A 140 13.97 14.37 5.33
CA VAL A 140 12.72 14.90 5.85
C VAL A 140 11.60 14.08 5.24
N VAL A 141 10.77 13.45 6.07
CA VAL A 141 9.61 12.65 5.66
C VAL A 141 8.33 13.30 6.15
N GLU A 142 7.18 12.85 5.66
CA GLU A 142 5.89 13.37 6.15
C GLU A 142 5.74 13.12 7.65
N ALA A 143 5.90 11.87 8.08
CA ALA A 143 5.91 11.50 9.50
C ALA A 143 6.97 10.42 9.77
N ALA A 144 7.76 10.59 10.82
CA ALA A 144 8.85 9.69 11.17
C ALA A 144 8.33 8.47 11.98
N ILE A 145 7.50 7.65 11.34
CA ILE A 145 6.89 6.45 11.96
C ILE A 145 7.95 5.51 12.53
N ASP A 146 9.09 5.38 11.84
CA ASP A 146 10.20 4.50 12.24
C ASP A 146 10.85 4.91 13.58
N LYS A 147 10.60 6.14 14.07
CA LYS A 147 11.07 6.59 15.39
C LYS A 147 10.19 6.14 16.55
N ILE A 148 8.97 5.68 16.26
CA ILE A 148 8.00 5.31 17.29
C ILE A 148 8.12 3.81 17.59
N GLN A 149 8.14 3.47 18.88
CA GLN A 149 8.13 2.07 19.28
C GLN A 149 6.80 1.41 18.88
N PRO A 150 6.81 0.12 18.45
CA PRO A 150 5.63 -0.57 17.96
C PRO A 150 4.43 -0.51 18.91
N GLU A 151 4.65 -0.68 20.19
CA GLU A 151 3.60 -0.65 21.22
C GLU A 151 2.96 0.74 21.36
N GLN A 152 3.78 1.79 21.27
CA GLN A 152 3.31 3.18 21.29
C GLN A 152 2.50 3.50 20.03
N MET A 153 2.95 3.04 18.87
CA MET A 153 2.23 3.19 17.61
C MET A 153 0.87 2.50 17.69
N GLN A 154 0.82 1.27 18.20
CA GLN A 154 -0.43 0.55 18.38
C GLN A 154 -1.40 1.32 19.31
N GLN A 155 -0.92 1.82 20.44
CA GLN A 155 -1.75 2.59 21.38
C GLN A 155 -2.28 3.88 20.73
N LYS A 156 -1.42 4.63 20.01
CA LYS A 156 -1.83 5.82 19.26
C LYS A 156 -2.89 5.49 18.23
N MET A 157 -2.67 4.46 17.41
CA MET A 157 -3.63 4.05 16.40
C MET A 157 -4.98 3.67 17.01
N LEU A 158 -5.00 2.89 18.09
CA LEU A 158 -6.23 2.49 18.78
C LEU A 158 -7.00 3.70 19.34
N SER A 159 -6.31 4.75 19.79
CA SER A 159 -6.97 5.96 20.31
C SER A 159 -7.78 6.73 19.27
N TYR A 160 -7.42 6.60 17.97
CA TYR A 160 -8.14 7.22 16.86
C TYR A 160 -9.07 6.25 16.12
N ALA A 161 -8.83 4.96 16.21
CA ALA A 161 -9.45 3.96 15.35
C ALA A 161 -10.71 3.32 15.95
N LEU A 162 -10.95 3.45 17.25
CA LEU A 162 -12.10 2.84 17.90
C LEU A 162 -13.37 3.68 17.73
N LEU A 163 -14.51 3.00 17.57
CA LEU A 163 -15.81 3.63 17.70
C LEU A 163 -16.05 4.02 19.16
N GLU A 164 -16.58 5.21 19.39
CA GLU A 164 -16.96 5.65 20.75
C GLU A 164 -18.08 4.78 21.31
N GLN A 165 -19.03 4.36 20.46
CA GLN A 165 -20.17 3.52 20.83
C GLN A 165 -20.61 2.64 19.66
N GLY A 166 -21.18 1.48 19.98
CA GLY A 166 -21.77 0.57 19.00
C GLY A 166 -20.74 -0.21 18.20
N THR A 167 -21.17 -0.72 17.07
CA THR A 167 -20.39 -1.57 16.16
C THR A 167 -20.46 -1.02 14.74
N LEU A 168 -19.64 -1.53 13.84
CA LEU A 168 -19.73 -1.21 12.41
C LEU A 168 -21.14 -1.46 11.85
N ARG A 169 -21.81 -2.52 12.32
CA ARG A 169 -23.20 -2.82 11.91
C ARG A 169 -24.18 -1.74 12.34
N ASP A 170 -23.95 -1.12 13.49
CA ASP A 170 -24.84 -0.09 14.03
C ASP A 170 -24.63 1.26 13.33
N VAL A 171 -23.39 1.54 12.94
CA VAL A 171 -23.03 2.85 12.35
C VAL A 171 -23.13 2.90 10.82
N LEU A 172 -23.13 1.76 10.13
CA LEU A 172 -23.25 1.69 8.67
C LEU A 172 -24.67 1.36 8.23
N SER A 173 -25.05 1.81 7.03
CA SER A 173 -26.30 1.33 6.42
C SER A 173 -26.19 -0.17 6.10
N PRO A 174 -27.31 -0.94 6.12
CA PRO A 174 -27.28 -2.35 5.76
C PRO A 174 -26.67 -2.61 4.36
N ALA A 175 -26.90 -1.71 3.41
CA ALA A 175 -26.35 -1.81 2.05
C ALA A 175 -24.83 -1.63 2.06
N THR A 176 -24.31 -0.59 2.74
CA THR A 176 -22.88 -0.33 2.88
C THR A 176 -22.18 -1.48 3.61
N TYR A 177 -22.76 -1.98 4.71
CA TYR A 177 -22.19 -3.10 5.45
C TYR A 177 -22.13 -4.37 4.60
N LYS A 178 -23.19 -4.67 3.83
CA LYS A 178 -23.21 -5.83 2.90
C LYS A 178 -22.12 -5.72 1.85
N GLN A 179 -21.92 -4.54 1.26
CA GLN A 179 -20.88 -4.31 0.27
C GLN A 179 -19.49 -4.43 0.89
N LEU A 180 -19.26 -3.82 2.04
CA LEU A 180 -18.02 -3.95 2.81
C LEU A 180 -17.71 -5.41 3.13
N ASN A 181 -18.69 -6.17 3.63
CA ASN A 181 -18.50 -7.57 3.98
C ASN A 181 -18.12 -8.45 2.78
N ARG A 182 -18.70 -8.18 1.60
CA ARG A 182 -18.33 -8.86 0.35
C ARG A 182 -16.84 -8.67 0.04
N HIS A 183 -16.34 -7.43 0.07
CA HIS A 183 -14.93 -7.14 -0.21
C HIS A 183 -14.02 -7.65 0.92
N ALA A 184 -14.44 -7.51 2.18
CA ALA A 184 -13.70 -8.03 3.32
C ALA A 184 -13.44 -9.54 3.20
N LEU A 185 -14.47 -10.32 2.85
CA LEU A 185 -14.32 -11.75 2.60
C LEU A 185 -13.40 -12.04 1.43
N ALA A 186 -13.56 -11.33 0.30
CA ALA A 186 -12.75 -11.54 -0.90
C ALA A 186 -11.25 -11.29 -0.67
N TYR A 187 -10.91 -10.36 0.22
CA TYR A 187 -9.51 -10.04 0.53
C TYR A 187 -9.00 -10.65 1.86
N GLY A 188 -9.85 -11.31 2.62
CA GLY A 188 -9.48 -11.97 3.88
C GLY A 188 -9.40 -11.03 5.08
N LEU A 189 -10.06 -9.86 5.02
CA LEU A 189 -10.16 -8.96 6.17
C LEU A 189 -11.13 -9.55 7.20
N PRO A 190 -10.73 -9.76 8.48
CA PRO A 190 -11.56 -10.42 9.50
C PRO A 190 -12.59 -9.46 10.10
N LEU A 191 -13.55 -9.00 9.29
CA LEU A 191 -14.49 -7.93 9.62
C LEU A 191 -15.30 -8.20 10.90
N GLU A 192 -15.67 -9.47 11.19
CA GLU A 192 -16.43 -9.81 12.40
C GLU A 192 -15.63 -9.55 13.69
N GLN A 193 -14.29 -9.60 13.61
CA GLN A 193 -13.41 -9.32 14.75
C GLN A 193 -13.08 -7.83 14.86
N MET A 194 -13.43 -7.06 13.83
CA MET A 194 -13.11 -5.63 13.71
C MET A 194 -14.33 -4.72 13.93
N GLN A 195 -15.42 -5.26 14.51
CA GLN A 195 -16.67 -4.51 14.67
C GLN A 195 -16.56 -3.26 15.54
N GLY A 196 -15.60 -3.19 16.46
CA GLY A 196 -15.35 -2.03 17.31
C GLY A 196 -14.53 -0.91 16.67
N PHE A 197 -14.02 -1.13 15.46
CA PHE A 197 -13.22 -0.11 14.76
C PHE A 197 -14.11 0.81 13.92
N ASN A 198 -13.62 2.03 13.71
CA ASN A 198 -14.32 3.02 12.93
C ASN A 198 -14.22 2.75 11.40
N PRO A 199 -15.15 3.32 10.60
CA PRO A 199 -15.18 3.11 9.15
C PRO A 199 -13.89 3.53 8.42
N ALA A 200 -13.17 4.54 8.94
CA ALA A 200 -11.94 5.02 8.32
C ALA A 200 -10.83 3.97 8.40
N LEU A 201 -10.59 3.37 9.57
CA LEU A 201 -9.60 2.29 9.69
C LEU A 201 -9.96 1.09 8.80
N ILE A 202 -11.24 0.69 8.80
CA ILE A 202 -11.70 -0.45 7.99
C ILE A 202 -11.47 -0.20 6.50
N SER A 203 -11.75 1.02 6.03
CA SER A 203 -11.49 1.41 4.63
C SER A 203 -10.00 1.30 4.29
N GLN A 204 -9.13 1.82 5.16
CA GLN A 204 -7.67 1.73 4.95
C GLN A 204 -7.18 0.29 4.96
N GLN A 205 -7.61 -0.53 5.93
CA GLN A 205 -7.21 -1.93 6.01
C GLN A 205 -7.63 -2.70 4.76
N LEU A 206 -8.85 -2.50 4.29
CA LEU A 206 -9.34 -3.15 3.07
C LEU A 206 -8.49 -2.76 1.85
N SER A 207 -8.14 -1.49 1.70
CA SER A 207 -7.26 -1.03 0.62
C SER A 207 -5.86 -1.63 0.72
N VAL A 208 -5.28 -1.70 1.91
CA VAL A 208 -3.96 -2.34 2.14
C VAL A 208 -3.99 -3.81 1.73
N PHE A 209 -5.01 -4.57 2.15
CA PHE A 209 -5.15 -5.99 1.77
C PHE A 209 -5.29 -6.15 0.26
N ALA A 210 -6.03 -5.26 -0.41
CA ALA A 210 -6.17 -5.30 -1.87
C ALA A 210 -4.85 -5.01 -2.58
N ILE A 211 -4.12 -3.99 -2.16
CA ILE A 211 -2.81 -3.61 -2.71
C ILE A 211 -1.79 -4.74 -2.50
N MET A 212 -1.77 -5.36 -1.31
CA MET A 212 -0.91 -6.52 -1.04
C MET A 212 -1.26 -7.73 -1.91
N ALA A 213 -2.56 -7.99 -2.15
CA ALA A 213 -2.98 -9.04 -3.07
C ALA A 213 -2.45 -8.81 -4.49
N MET A 214 -2.35 -7.55 -4.94
CA MET A 214 -1.76 -7.17 -6.22
C MET A 214 -0.22 -7.30 -6.26
N GLY A 215 0.41 -7.71 -5.15
CA GLY A 215 1.85 -7.91 -5.03
C GLY A 215 2.65 -6.65 -4.69
N TYR A 216 1.99 -5.56 -4.35
CA TYR A 216 2.64 -4.38 -3.79
C TYR A 216 2.99 -4.61 -2.31
N ASP A 217 4.09 -4.01 -1.88
CA ASP A 217 4.61 -4.14 -0.52
C ASP A 217 4.93 -2.76 0.05
N PRO A 218 4.29 -2.36 1.16
CA PRO A 218 4.59 -1.10 1.82
C PRO A 218 6.04 -1.00 2.34
N THR A 219 6.68 -2.13 2.62
CA THR A 219 8.09 -2.14 3.05
C THR A 219 9.05 -1.76 1.91
N LEU A 220 8.57 -1.81 0.68
CA LEU A 220 9.27 -1.37 -0.52
C LEU A 220 8.92 0.07 -0.92
N GLY A 221 8.09 0.78 -0.15
CA GLY A 221 7.84 2.20 -0.37
C GLY A 221 9.11 3.04 -0.25
N MET A 222 9.16 4.18 -0.95
CA MET A 222 10.36 5.02 -1.00
C MET A 222 10.74 5.57 0.38
N GLU A 223 9.78 5.98 1.18
CA GLU A 223 10.04 6.48 2.53
C GLU A 223 10.66 5.39 3.41
N ALA A 224 10.07 4.19 3.42
CA ALA A 224 10.62 3.05 4.15
C ALA A 224 12.04 2.69 3.67
N HIS A 225 12.27 2.73 2.34
CA HIS A 225 13.57 2.43 1.74
C HIS A 225 14.67 3.41 2.19
N TYR A 226 14.37 4.71 2.24
CA TYR A 226 15.37 5.71 2.62
C TYR A 226 15.47 5.89 4.13
N SER A 227 14.37 5.85 4.88
CA SER A 227 14.38 5.95 6.34
C SER A 227 15.19 4.83 7.01
N ALA A 228 15.15 3.62 6.45
CA ALA A 228 15.95 2.50 6.96
C ALA A 228 17.48 2.68 6.81
N ARG A 229 17.93 3.66 6.02
CA ARG A 229 19.33 3.86 5.63
C ARG A 229 19.96 5.13 6.19
N ILE A 230 19.19 5.96 6.89
CA ILE A 230 19.69 7.18 7.52
C ILE A 230 19.78 7.01 9.04
N GLU A 231 20.72 7.71 9.67
CA GLU A 231 20.81 7.71 11.13
C GLU A 231 19.60 8.43 11.75
N PRO A 232 19.07 7.93 12.89
CA PRO A 232 17.83 8.45 13.48
C PRO A 232 17.85 9.96 13.80
N GLU A 233 19.01 10.52 14.14
CA GLU A 233 19.19 11.97 14.41
C GLU A 233 19.09 12.83 13.16
N ASN A 234 19.30 12.22 11.98
CA ASN A 234 19.21 12.90 10.68
C ASN A 234 17.85 12.69 9.97
N LEU A 235 16.97 11.87 10.55
CA LEU A 235 15.59 11.72 10.09
C LEU A 235 14.72 12.81 10.76
N LEU A 236 14.11 13.65 9.97
CA LEU A 236 13.19 14.72 10.41
C LEU A 236 11.79 14.45 9.88
N GLU A 237 10.78 15.10 10.45
CA GLU A 237 9.39 15.00 10.01
C GLU A 237 8.78 16.39 9.78
N LEU A 238 7.85 16.48 8.84
CA LEU A 238 7.05 17.68 8.58
C LEU A 238 5.82 17.73 9.46
N GLU A 239 5.21 16.59 9.72
CA GLU A 239 4.01 16.42 10.52
C GLU A 239 4.23 15.39 11.62
N SER A 240 3.52 15.53 12.71
CA SER A 240 3.55 14.49 13.74
C SER A 240 2.68 13.29 13.31
N VAL A 241 3.04 12.09 13.76
CA VAL A 241 2.22 10.90 13.58
C VAL A 241 0.81 11.08 14.14
N ASP A 242 0.65 11.81 15.26
CA ASP A 242 -0.67 12.12 15.82
C ASP A 242 -1.50 12.99 14.87
N ALA A 243 -0.89 13.97 14.20
CA ALA A 243 -1.59 14.80 13.22
C ALA A 243 -2.10 13.97 12.03
N GLN A 244 -1.27 13.07 11.51
CA GLN A 244 -1.68 12.15 10.44
C GLN A 244 -2.76 11.18 10.89
N LEU A 245 -2.65 10.57 12.06
CA LEU A 245 -3.69 9.67 12.58
C LEU A 245 -5.01 10.40 12.80
N ALA A 246 -4.98 11.63 13.32
CA ALA A 246 -6.17 12.45 13.47
C ALA A 246 -6.82 12.78 12.12
N LEU A 247 -6.01 13.11 11.10
CA LEU A 247 -6.50 13.38 9.75
C LEU A 247 -7.13 12.14 9.11
N LEU A 248 -6.48 11.00 9.22
CA LEU A 248 -6.88 9.77 8.53
C LEU A 248 -8.00 9.01 9.24
N LEU A 249 -7.99 8.97 10.58
CA LEU A 249 -8.87 8.13 11.39
C LEU A 249 -9.81 8.93 12.29
N GLY A 250 -9.47 10.20 12.62
CA GLY A 250 -10.19 11.02 13.59
C GLY A 250 -11.29 11.92 12.98
N GLN A 251 -11.65 11.72 11.71
CA GLN A 251 -12.73 12.50 11.08
C GLN A 251 -14.09 12.22 11.74
N PRO A 252 -15.04 13.17 11.70
CA PRO A 252 -16.40 12.92 12.18
C PRO A 252 -17.03 11.69 11.52
N LEU A 253 -17.80 10.90 12.28
CA LEU A 253 -18.34 9.61 11.83
C LEU A 253 -19.15 9.70 10.52
N ASN A 254 -19.89 10.79 10.30
CA ASN A 254 -20.62 11.02 9.05
C ASN A 254 -19.67 11.16 7.84
N VAL A 255 -18.51 11.80 8.02
CA VAL A 255 -17.46 11.93 7.00
C VAL A 255 -16.85 10.55 6.72
N GLN A 256 -16.47 9.81 7.76
CA GLN A 256 -15.92 8.47 7.62
C GLN A 256 -16.85 7.51 6.88
N ARG A 257 -18.17 7.58 7.17
CA ARG A 257 -19.19 6.78 6.45
C ARG A 257 -19.27 7.15 4.96
N ALA A 258 -19.19 8.45 4.65
CA ALA A 258 -19.20 8.92 3.26
C ALA A 258 -17.95 8.42 2.52
N MET A 259 -16.77 8.60 3.11
CA MET A 259 -15.49 8.15 2.55
C MET A 259 -15.48 6.63 2.31
N LEU A 260 -15.91 5.82 3.28
CA LEU A 260 -16.00 4.36 3.12
C LEU A 260 -16.96 3.99 1.97
N ARG A 261 -18.16 4.61 1.90
CA ARG A 261 -19.12 4.33 0.83
C ARG A 261 -18.53 4.65 -0.53
N ASP A 262 -17.87 5.80 -0.67
CA ASP A 262 -17.29 6.26 -1.92
C ASP A 262 -16.09 5.38 -2.33
N ALA A 263 -15.25 4.97 -1.38
CA ALA A 263 -14.19 3.98 -1.61
C ALA A 263 -14.75 2.63 -2.08
N LEU A 264 -15.80 2.13 -1.43
CA LEU A 264 -16.43 0.86 -1.83
C LEU A 264 -17.06 0.92 -3.23
N ALA A 265 -17.58 2.09 -3.65
CA ALA A 265 -18.15 2.27 -4.97
C ALA A 265 -17.13 2.13 -6.10
N GLN A 266 -15.87 2.51 -5.83
CA GLN A 266 -14.76 2.48 -6.79
C GLN A 266 -13.81 1.28 -6.58
N PHE A 267 -14.12 0.40 -5.61
CA PHE A 267 -13.17 -0.62 -5.16
C PHE A 267 -12.80 -1.65 -6.23
N ASP A 268 -13.70 -1.95 -7.16
CA ASP A 268 -13.45 -2.87 -8.26
C ASP A 268 -12.48 -2.28 -9.31
N GLU A 269 -12.29 -0.96 -9.33
CA GLU A 269 -11.35 -0.23 -10.21
C GLU A 269 -9.98 0.00 -9.55
N LEU A 270 -9.81 -0.38 -8.29
CA LEU A 270 -8.61 -0.07 -7.50
C LEU A 270 -7.33 -0.57 -8.17
N ALA A 271 -7.35 -1.72 -8.83
CA ALA A 271 -6.19 -2.28 -9.50
C ALA A 271 -5.74 -1.40 -10.67
N GLU A 272 -6.67 -1.00 -11.54
CA GLU A 272 -6.40 -0.12 -12.68
C GLU A 272 -5.93 1.26 -12.22
N GLN A 273 -6.61 1.84 -11.23
CA GLN A 273 -6.24 3.14 -10.65
C GLN A 273 -4.84 3.12 -10.03
N THR A 274 -4.49 2.02 -9.35
CA THR A 274 -3.15 1.86 -8.75
C THR A 274 -2.08 1.76 -9.83
N ASP A 275 -2.29 0.96 -10.85
CA ASP A 275 -1.35 0.78 -11.97
C ASP A 275 -1.19 2.09 -12.76
N ASP A 276 -2.27 2.83 -13.01
CA ASP A 276 -2.23 4.13 -13.68
C ASP A 276 -1.45 5.17 -12.88
N LEU A 277 -1.71 5.27 -11.57
CA LEU A 277 -1.02 6.22 -10.69
C LEU A 277 0.47 5.91 -10.61
N LEU A 278 0.84 4.67 -10.37
CA LEU A 278 2.24 4.27 -10.26
C LEU A 278 2.95 4.34 -11.61
N GLY A 279 2.26 4.05 -12.71
CA GLY A 279 2.79 4.24 -14.06
C GLY A 279 3.04 5.71 -14.39
N ALA A 280 2.14 6.61 -14.04
CA ALA A 280 2.32 8.05 -14.21
C ALA A 280 3.50 8.57 -13.34
N TRP A 281 3.56 8.13 -12.07
CA TRP A 281 4.67 8.46 -11.19
C TRP A 281 6.01 7.94 -11.73
N ALA A 282 6.09 6.67 -12.12
CA ALA A 282 7.33 6.07 -12.60
C ALA A 282 7.87 6.75 -13.86
N ARG A 283 7.00 7.25 -14.73
CA ARG A 283 7.37 7.96 -15.97
C ARG A 283 7.57 9.47 -15.78
N GLY A 284 7.31 9.99 -14.57
CA GLY A 284 7.38 11.43 -14.32
C GLY A 284 6.32 12.23 -15.09
N ASP A 285 5.16 11.61 -15.39
CA ASP A 285 4.05 12.26 -16.09
C ASP A 285 3.19 13.06 -15.10
N ASP A 286 3.62 14.32 -14.89
CA ASP A 286 2.98 15.25 -13.94
C ASP A 286 1.56 15.62 -14.37
N ARG A 287 1.30 15.68 -15.68
CA ARG A 287 -0.04 15.96 -16.22
C ARG A 287 -0.98 14.83 -15.88
N ARG A 288 -0.61 13.56 -16.22
CA ARG A 288 -1.48 12.39 -15.94
C ARG A 288 -1.68 12.20 -14.44
N LEU A 289 -0.62 12.35 -13.64
CA LEU A 289 -0.72 12.28 -12.19
C LEU A 289 -1.69 13.33 -11.63
N GLY A 290 -1.59 14.58 -12.13
CA GLY A 290 -2.50 15.65 -11.74
C GLY A 290 -3.94 15.41 -12.18
N GLU A 291 -4.19 14.78 -13.33
CA GLU A 291 -5.53 14.35 -13.77
C GLU A 291 -6.10 13.29 -12.82
N LEU A 292 -5.34 12.23 -12.53
CA LEU A 292 -5.76 11.15 -11.63
C LEU A 292 -6.11 11.66 -10.23
N ILE A 293 -5.31 12.55 -9.67
CA ILE A 293 -5.59 13.15 -8.35
C ILE A 293 -6.90 13.95 -8.39
N ARG A 294 -7.15 14.72 -9.44
CA ARG A 294 -8.40 15.48 -9.58
C ARG A 294 -9.62 14.57 -9.76
N GLU A 295 -9.50 13.52 -10.55
CA GLU A 295 -10.55 12.50 -10.72
C GLU A 295 -10.95 11.89 -9.37
N GLN A 296 -9.96 11.52 -8.54
CA GLN A 296 -10.21 10.95 -7.21
C GLN A 296 -10.79 11.95 -6.19
N THR A 297 -10.44 13.23 -6.29
CA THR A 297 -10.90 14.26 -5.34
C THR A 297 -12.22 14.92 -5.77
N GLY A 298 -12.77 14.57 -6.94
CA GLY A 298 -14.00 15.17 -7.46
C GLY A 298 -13.87 16.66 -7.80
N THR A 299 -12.66 17.20 -7.87
CA THR A 299 -12.37 18.57 -8.26
C THR A 299 -12.16 18.62 -9.78
N SER A 300 -13.26 18.62 -10.54
CA SER A 300 -13.21 19.03 -11.96
C SER A 300 -12.96 20.54 -12.06
N PRO A 301 -12.22 21.00 -13.08
CA PRO A 301 -11.93 22.41 -13.31
C PRO A 301 -13.19 23.23 -13.59
#